data_1019c45a2c9cff49ef073633f49a9ed7
#
_entry.id   1019c45a2c9cff49ef073633f49a9ed7
#
_cell.length_a   1.000
_cell.length_b   1.000
_cell.length_c   1.000
_cell.angle_alpha   90.00
_cell.angle_beta   90.00
_cell.angle_gamma   90.00
#
_symmetry.space_group_name_H-M   'P 1'
#
loop_
_entity.id
_entity.type
_entity.pdbx_description
1 polymer ?
#
loop_
_entity_poly.entity_id
_entity_poly.type
_entity_poly.pdbx_seq_one_letter_code
_entity_poly.pdbx_strand_id
1 'polypeptide(L)'
;MYYLLLLLFYIYCLPLTQNHVIIIRVGVYKKQKQILRIWKEKFMEKHHHERSTFSGKLGFVLSAAGASVGLGNIWRFPYLAAKYGGGIFLLIYIILALTFGYSMIVAETALDRTTRKSPVGAFGKFGKSKWLSFGGWINAIIPVLIVPYYSVIGGWVIKYLIEYIKGNSQKLAEDGYFSEFISNGTSTEVCFLIFAFLTVAIIYAGVRNGVERVSKFMMPVLVFLSVLITVYSVTRPGALAGVKYFLVPNIENFSWMTVVAAMGQMFYSLSIAMGILVTFGSYMKKDVSIEGSTKNVEVFDTAIAIMAGLMIIP
;
A
#
# COMPACT_ATOMS: atom_id res chain seq x y z
N MET A 1 -16.35 -0.48 26.04
CA MET A 1 -14.99 -0.09 26.45
C MET A 1 -14.99 0.86 27.65
N TYR A 2 -15.82 1.91 27.68
CA TYR A 2 -15.94 2.87 28.79
C TYR A 2 -16.39 2.25 30.14
N TYR A 3 -17.36 1.32 30.12
CA TYR A 3 -17.82 0.63 31.34
C TYR A 3 -16.78 -0.34 31.93
N LEU A 4 -15.90 -0.87 31.12
CA LEU A 4 -14.82 -1.77 31.59
C LEU A 4 -13.72 -1.01 32.32
N LEU A 5 -13.42 0.20 31.87
CA LEU A 5 -12.45 1.11 32.52
C LEU A 5 -12.99 1.66 33.85
N LEU A 6 -14.29 1.99 33.91
CA LEU A 6 -14.94 2.42 35.15
C LEU A 6 -15.03 1.30 36.20
N LEU A 7 -15.24 0.06 35.77
CA LEU A 7 -15.26 -1.10 36.68
C LEU A 7 -13.88 -1.42 37.23
N LEU A 8 -12.84 -1.26 36.42
CA LEU A 8 -11.43 -1.40 36.88
C LEU A 8 -11.03 -0.30 37.85
N PHE A 9 -11.50 0.93 37.65
CA PHE A 9 -11.24 2.04 38.58
C PHE A 9 -11.95 1.86 39.92
N TYR A 10 -13.17 1.29 39.92
CA TYR A 10 -13.95 1.05 41.14
C TYR A 10 -13.38 -0.08 42.02
N ILE A 11 -12.73 -1.09 41.41
CA ILE A 11 -12.12 -2.23 42.10
C ILE A 11 -10.77 -1.85 42.78
N TYR A 12 -10.11 -0.82 42.26
CA TYR A 12 -8.80 -0.37 42.78
C TYR A 12 -8.89 0.65 43.94
N CYS A 13 -10.06 1.30 44.13
CA CYS A 13 -10.21 2.41 45.09
C CYS A 13 -10.92 2.07 46.41
N LEU A 14 -11.30 0.82 46.65
CA LEU A 14 -11.94 0.46 47.96
C LEU A 14 -10.94 -0.13 48.94
N PRO A 15 -10.77 0.44 50.16
CA PRO A 15 -9.95 -0.13 51.22
C PRO A 15 -10.74 -1.23 51.95
N LEU A 16 -10.46 -2.50 51.62
CA LEU A 16 -11.00 -3.65 52.33
C LEU A 16 -9.90 -4.49 52.95
N THR A 17 -10.13 -4.98 54.16
CA THR A 17 -9.21 -5.77 55.00
C THR A 17 -8.71 -7.05 54.35
N GLN A 18 -7.47 -7.44 54.61
CA GLN A 18 -6.65 -8.38 53.83
C GLN A 18 -7.26 -9.78 53.54
N ASN A 19 -8.12 -10.33 54.37
CA ASN A 19 -8.60 -11.72 54.19
C ASN A 19 -9.83 -11.88 53.28
N HIS A 20 -10.68 -10.88 53.14
CA HIS A 20 -11.81 -10.92 52.22
C HIS A 20 -11.43 -10.57 50.75
N VAL A 21 -10.33 -9.85 50.59
CA VAL A 21 -9.81 -9.43 49.27
C VAL A 21 -9.34 -10.62 48.43
N ILE A 22 -8.76 -11.66 49.08
CA ILE A 22 -8.23 -12.82 48.32
C ILE A 22 -9.35 -13.68 47.73
N ILE A 23 -10.41 -13.94 48.49
CA ILE A 23 -11.53 -14.76 48.02
C ILE A 23 -12.31 -14.04 46.90
N ILE A 24 -12.55 -12.75 47.07
CA ILE A 24 -13.22 -11.92 46.04
C ILE A 24 -12.34 -11.79 44.79
N ARG A 25 -11.00 -11.58 44.94
CA ARG A 25 -10.09 -11.53 43.79
C ARG A 25 -10.05 -12.86 43.02
N VAL A 26 -10.01 -14.00 43.69
CA VAL A 26 -10.01 -15.31 43.02
C VAL A 26 -11.36 -15.58 42.34
N GLY A 27 -12.48 -15.22 42.97
CA GLY A 27 -13.81 -15.37 42.40
C GLY A 27 -14.02 -14.44 41.18
N VAL A 28 -13.63 -13.18 41.29
CA VAL A 28 -13.68 -12.20 40.19
C VAL A 28 -12.74 -12.60 39.07
N TYR A 29 -11.52 -13.06 39.37
CA TYR A 29 -10.56 -13.53 38.40
C TYR A 29 -11.07 -14.78 37.64
N LYS A 30 -11.65 -15.76 38.34
CA LYS A 30 -12.27 -16.95 37.69
C LYS A 30 -13.45 -16.53 36.81
N LYS A 31 -14.34 -15.67 37.29
CA LYS A 31 -15.50 -15.18 36.53
C LYS A 31 -15.07 -14.33 35.33
N GLN A 32 -14.05 -13.51 35.47
CA GLN A 32 -13.46 -12.73 34.38
C GLN A 32 -12.80 -13.63 33.32
N LYS A 33 -12.09 -14.67 33.75
CA LYS A 33 -11.49 -15.66 32.83
C LYS A 33 -12.56 -16.48 32.11
N GLN A 34 -13.67 -16.78 32.77
CA GLN A 34 -14.83 -17.46 32.18
C GLN A 34 -15.58 -16.56 31.20
N ILE A 35 -15.81 -15.30 31.53
CA ILE A 35 -16.39 -14.29 30.64
C ILE A 35 -15.50 -14.06 29.42
N LEU A 36 -14.19 -13.91 29.60
CA LEU A 36 -13.23 -13.79 28.51
C LEU A 36 -13.21 -15.03 27.60
N ARG A 37 -13.37 -16.23 28.22
CA ARG A 37 -13.45 -17.48 27.45
C ARG A 37 -14.74 -17.57 26.64
N ILE A 38 -15.90 -17.25 27.23
CA ILE A 38 -17.20 -17.20 26.55
C ILE A 38 -17.18 -16.12 25.44
N TRP A 39 -16.60 -14.94 25.73
CA TRP A 39 -16.43 -13.90 24.73
C TRP A 39 -15.50 -14.34 23.59
N LYS A 40 -14.41 -15.02 23.92
CA LYS A 40 -13.47 -15.55 22.94
C LYS A 40 -14.09 -16.67 22.11
N GLU A 41 -14.84 -17.58 22.71
CA GLU A 41 -15.60 -18.64 22.03
C GLU A 41 -16.70 -18.05 21.15
N LYS A 42 -17.52 -17.15 21.66
CA LYS A 42 -18.59 -16.48 20.93
C LYS A 42 -18.08 -15.55 19.82
N PHE A 43 -16.91 -14.91 20.04
CA PHE A 43 -16.24 -14.10 19.03
C PHE A 43 -15.57 -14.97 17.99
N MET A 44 -15.02 -16.12 18.37
CA MET A 44 -14.41 -17.09 17.45
C MET A 44 -15.46 -17.88 16.66
N GLU A 45 -16.57 -18.25 17.28
CA GLU A 45 -17.70 -18.93 16.61
C GLU A 45 -18.43 -18.00 15.62
N LYS A 46 -18.56 -16.70 15.96
CA LYS A 46 -19.11 -15.68 15.07
C LYS A 46 -18.16 -15.28 13.94
N HIS A 47 -16.89 -15.60 14.05
CA HIS A 47 -15.83 -15.34 13.07
C HIS A 47 -15.25 -16.60 12.41
N HIS A 48 -15.92 -17.74 12.49
CA HIS A 48 -15.75 -18.82 11.51
C HIS A 48 -16.41 -18.45 10.16
N HIS A 49 -16.46 -17.14 9.85
CA HIS A 49 -16.59 -16.71 8.48
C HIS A 49 -15.35 -17.22 7.74
N GLU A 50 -15.57 -18.05 6.74
CA GLU A 50 -14.53 -18.37 5.77
C GLU A 50 -13.79 -17.08 5.43
N ARG A 51 -12.48 -17.06 5.71
CA ARG A 51 -11.66 -15.87 5.47
C ARG A 51 -11.88 -15.44 4.04
N SER A 52 -12.35 -14.21 3.83
CA SER A 52 -12.63 -13.71 2.49
C SER A 52 -11.38 -13.90 1.62
N THR A 53 -11.54 -14.52 0.47
CA THR A 53 -10.45 -14.75 -0.49
C THR A 53 -10.76 -13.98 -1.77
N PHE A 54 -9.73 -13.61 -2.51
CA PHE A 54 -9.92 -13.08 -3.86
C PHE A 54 -10.73 -14.06 -4.73
N SER A 55 -11.51 -13.52 -5.67
CA SER A 55 -12.37 -14.35 -6.54
C SER A 55 -11.59 -15.34 -7.39
N GLY A 56 -10.31 -15.04 -7.72
CA GLY A 56 -9.40 -15.86 -8.51
C GLY A 56 -8.12 -15.13 -8.85
N LYS A 57 -7.36 -15.65 -9.83
CA LYS A 57 -6.09 -15.07 -10.30
C LYS A 57 -6.24 -13.60 -10.72
N LEU A 58 -7.26 -13.28 -11.54
CA LEU A 58 -7.48 -11.90 -12.00
C LEU A 58 -7.77 -10.93 -10.86
N GLY A 59 -8.60 -11.33 -9.89
CA GLY A 59 -8.90 -10.53 -8.71
C GLY A 59 -7.66 -10.24 -7.88
N PHE A 60 -6.81 -11.24 -7.65
CA PHE A 60 -5.54 -11.05 -6.97
C PHE A 60 -4.60 -10.11 -7.74
N VAL A 61 -4.37 -10.38 -9.04
CA VAL A 61 -3.44 -9.60 -9.87
C VAL A 61 -3.85 -8.13 -9.95
N LEU A 62 -5.12 -7.83 -10.23
CA LEU A 62 -5.59 -6.44 -10.31
C LEU A 62 -5.58 -5.73 -8.96
N SER A 63 -5.84 -6.45 -7.86
CA SER A 63 -5.75 -5.85 -6.52
C SER A 63 -4.30 -5.61 -6.09
N ALA A 64 -3.40 -6.57 -6.37
CA ALA A 64 -1.98 -6.43 -6.07
C ALA A 64 -1.32 -5.37 -6.95
N ALA A 65 -1.63 -5.35 -8.25
CA ALA A 65 -1.21 -4.29 -9.16
C ALA A 65 -1.75 -2.92 -8.71
N GLY A 66 -3.02 -2.85 -8.28
CA GLY A 66 -3.61 -1.62 -7.74
C GLY A 66 -2.95 -1.13 -6.45
N ALA A 67 -2.37 -2.02 -5.68
CA ALA A 67 -1.60 -1.66 -4.49
C ALA A 67 -0.16 -1.22 -4.84
N SER A 68 0.42 -1.78 -5.90
CA SER A 68 1.77 -1.43 -6.36
C SER A 68 1.76 -0.16 -7.24
N VAL A 69 0.80 -0.08 -8.17
CA VAL A 69 0.66 1.08 -9.06
C VAL A 69 0.01 2.25 -8.33
N GLY A 70 0.79 3.26 -8.05
CA GLY A 70 0.34 4.45 -7.33
C GLY A 70 1.26 5.64 -7.56
N LEU A 71 1.43 6.45 -6.54
CA LEU A 71 2.31 7.62 -6.55
C LEU A 71 3.77 7.25 -6.86
N GLY A 72 4.16 6.01 -6.53
CA GLY A 72 5.49 5.48 -6.85
C GLY A 72 5.78 5.47 -8.34
N ASN A 73 4.85 4.99 -9.15
CA ASN A 73 5.00 4.87 -10.60
C ASN A 73 4.72 6.19 -11.31
N ILE A 74 3.63 6.89 -10.93
CA ILE A 74 3.14 8.03 -11.70
C ILE A 74 3.91 9.30 -11.37
N TRP A 75 4.36 9.47 -10.13
CA TRP A 75 5.03 10.70 -9.69
C TRP A 75 6.52 10.49 -9.43
N ARG A 76 6.86 9.54 -8.55
CA ARG A 76 8.24 9.39 -8.07
C ARG A 76 9.17 8.81 -9.14
N PHE A 77 8.71 7.81 -9.89
CA PHE A 77 9.51 7.16 -10.91
C PHE A 77 10.00 8.11 -12.02
N PRO A 78 9.12 8.91 -12.68
CA PRO A 78 9.57 9.86 -13.70
C PRO A 78 10.56 10.90 -13.15
N TYR A 79 10.31 11.40 -11.94
CA TYR A 79 11.22 12.33 -11.27
C TYR A 79 12.61 11.74 -11.06
N LEU A 80 12.68 10.50 -10.54
CA LEU A 80 13.97 9.84 -10.33
C LEU A 80 14.65 9.49 -11.65
N ALA A 81 13.91 9.04 -12.65
CA ALA A 81 14.43 8.77 -13.97
C ALA A 81 15.05 10.03 -14.60
N ALA A 82 14.33 11.16 -14.56
CA ALA A 82 14.85 12.43 -15.05
C ALA A 82 16.11 12.90 -14.30
N LYS A 83 16.15 12.70 -12.98
CA LYS A 83 17.24 13.15 -12.11
C LYS A 83 18.50 12.27 -12.20
N TYR A 84 18.34 10.97 -12.39
CA TYR A 84 19.43 9.99 -12.26
C TYR A 84 19.78 9.29 -13.58
N GLY A 85 19.69 10.01 -14.70
CA GLY A 85 20.29 9.62 -15.96
C GLY A 85 19.37 9.00 -17.01
N GLY A 86 18.03 9.16 -16.86
CA GLY A 86 17.07 8.76 -17.89
C GLY A 86 17.12 7.28 -18.22
N GLY A 87 17.55 6.96 -19.45
CA GLY A 87 17.58 5.57 -19.95
C GLY A 87 18.50 4.64 -19.19
N ILE A 88 19.60 5.12 -18.61
CA ILE A 88 20.46 4.26 -17.79
C ILE A 88 19.78 3.92 -16.43
N PHE A 89 19.03 4.86 -15.85
CA PHE A 89 18.20 4.57 -14.68
C PHE A 89 17.13 3.54 -15.00
N LEU A 90 16.44 3.69 -16.14
CA LEU A 90 15.42 2.75 -16.60
C LEU A 90 15.99 1.35 -16.80
N LEU A 91 17.14 1.23 -17.46
CA LEU A 91 17.81 -0.06 -17.69
C LEU A 91 18.13 -0.76 -16.36
N ILE A 92 18.75 -0.04 -15.43
CA ILE A 92 19.10 -0.58 -14.11
C ILE A 92 17.84 -0.98 -13.34
N TYR A 93 16.80 -0.13 -13.37
CA TYR A 93 15.51 -0.44 -12.74
C TYR A 93 14.90 -1.73 -13.27
N ILE A 94 14.84 -1.92 -14.60
CA ILE A 94 14.31 -3.13 -15.23
C ILE A 94 15.11 -4.37 -14.81
N ILE A 95 16.45 -4.29 -14.84
CA ILE A 95 17.30 -5.41 -14.40
C ILE A 95 17.02 -5.78 -12.94
N LEU A 96 16.94 -4.79 -12.06
CA LEU A 96 16.66 -5.00 -10.64
C LEU A 96 15.24 -5.55 -10.42
N ALA A 97 14.25 -5.05 -11.13
CA ALA A 97 12.89 -5.53 -11.04
C ALA A 97 12.78 -7.01 -11.44
N LEU A 98 13.28 -7.36 -12.64
CA LEU A 98 13.20 -8.71 -13.18
C LEU A 98 14.02 -9.76 -12.39
N THR A 99 15.06 -9.34 -11.69
CA THR A 99 15.92 -10.26 -10.91
C THR A 99 15.53 -10.26 -9.44
N PHE A 100 15.90 -9.20 -8.74
CA PHE A 100 15.73 -9.10 -7.30
C PHE A 100 14.27 -8.84 -6.90
N GLY A 101 13.60 -7.92 -7.59
CA GLY A 101 12.21 -7.55 -7.32
C GLY A 101 11.27 -8.74 -7.44
N TYR A 102 11.33 -9.45 -8.56
CA TYR A 102 10.54 -10.66 -8.78
C TYR A 102 10.74 -11.72 -7.69
N SER A 103 12.00 -12.00 -7.35
CA SER A 103 12.32 -12.98 -6.31
C SER A 103 11.74 -12.61 -4.96
N MET A 104 11.80 -11.33 -4.60
CA MET A 104 11.25 -10.83 -3.34
C MET A 104 9.73 -10.89 -3.30
N ILE A 105 9.04 -10.49 -4.39
CA ILE A 105 7.56 -10.58 -4.47
C ILE A 105 7.09 -12.02 -4.32
N VAL A 106 7.76 -12.97 -4.99
CA VAL A 106 7.44 -14.40 -4.88
C VAL A 106 7.63 -14.88 -3.45
N ALA A 107 8.74 -14.52 -2.80
CA ALA A 107 9.06 -14.93 -1.44
C ALA A 107 8.03 -14.38 -0.44
N GLU A 108 7.70 -13.09 -0.50
CA GLU A 108 6.71 -12.47 0.39
C GLU A 108 5.31 -13.06 0.20
N THR A 109 4.88 -13.23 -1.04
CA THR A 109 3.56 -13.82 -1.34
C THR A 109 3.49 -15.29 -0.86
N ALA A 110 4.56 -16.06 -1.03
CA ALA A 110 4.65 -17.46 -0.57
C ALA A 110 4.63 -17.57 0.94
N LEU A 111 5.36 -16.69 1.63
CA LEU A 111 5.42 -16.62 3.10
C LEU A 111 4.00 -16.54 3.69
N ASP A 112 3.18 -15.68 3.16
CA ASP A 112 1.86 -15.42 3.71
C ASP A 112 0.80 -16.41 3.25
N ARG A 113 0.85 -16.85 2.02
CA ARG A 113 -0.03 -17.93 1.57
C ARG A 113 0.15 -19.18 2.41
N THR A 114 1.39 -19.44 2.87
CA THR A 114 1.72 -20.59 3.73
C THR A 114 1.29 -20.39 5.17
N THR A 115 1.44 -19.16 5.70
CA THR A 115 1.18 -18.88 7.11
C THR A 115 -0.26 -18.45 7.37
N ARG A 116 -0.88 -17.73 6.43
CA ARG A 116 -2.19 -17.09 6.53
C ARG A 116 -2.32 -16.21 7.77
N LYS A 117 -1.26 -15.50 8.14
CA LYS A 117 -1.20 -14.62 9.30
C LYS A 117 -0.87 -13.19 8.86
N SER A 118 -0.96 -12.24 9.77
CA SER A 118 -0.40 -10.90 9.56
C SER A 118 1.13 -10.96 9.41
N PRO A 119 1.79 -9.93 8.85
CA PRO A 119 3.24 -9.91 8.71
C PRO A 119 3.99 -10.31 9.99
N VAL A 120 3.63 -9.73 11.14
CA VAL A 120 4.24 -10.09 12.43
C VAL A 120 4.04 -11.58 12.77
N GLY A 121 2.84 -12.09 12.55
CA GLY A 121 2.52 -13.49 12.82
C GLY A 121 3.12 -14.48 11.83
N ALA A 122 3.35 -14.05 10.59
CA ALA A 122 3.96 -14.85 9.54
C ALA A 122 5.44 -15.12 9.86
N PHE A 123 6.19 -14.08 10.13
CA PHE A 123 7.60 -14.21 10.52
C PHE A 123 7.79 -15.01 11.81
N GLY A 124 6.92 -14.81 12.81
CA GLY A 124 6.96 -15.55 14.07
C GLY A 124 6.66 -17.07 13.94
N LYS A 125 6.07 -17.52 12.83
CA LYS A 125 5.82 -18.95 12.58
C LYS A 125 7.07 -19.70 12.14
N PHE A 126 8.03 -19.03 11.49
CA PHE A 126 9.25 -19.66 10.97
C PHE A 126 10.37 -19.80 12.01
N GLY A 127 10.24 -19.19 13.18
CA GLY A 127 11.19 -19.35 14.26
C GLY A 127 10.85 -18.51 15.49
N LYS A 128 11.41 -18.94 16.63
CA LYS A 128 11.26 -18.21 17.91
C LYS A 128 12.30 -17.09 18.08
N SER A 129 13.09 -16.79 17.03
CA SER A 129 14.11 -15.75 17.08
C SER A 129 13.48 -14.36 17.21
N LYS A 130 14.01 -13.54 18.10
CA LYS A 130 13.62 -12.14 18.26
C LYS A 130 13.84 -11.31 16.99
N TRP A 131 14.87 -11.66 16.20
CA TRP A 131 15.18 -11.02 14.92
C TRP A 131 14.11 -11.26 13.87
N LEU A 132 13.53 -12.45 13.80
CA LEU A 132 12.41 -12.73 12.90
C LEU A 132 11.17 -11.92 13.29
N SER A 133 10.84 -11.86 14.58
CA SER A 133 9.76 -10.99 15.07
C SER A 133 10.01 -9.52 14.74
N PHE A 134 11.25 -9.05 14.86
CA PHE A 134 11.62 -7.67 14.51
C PHE A 134 11.37 -7.37 13.03
N GLY A 135 11.77 -8.28 12.11
CA GLY A 135 11.45 -8.17 10.68
C GLY A 135 9.95 -8.06 10.41
N GLY A 136 9.13 -8.85 11.10
CA GLY A 136 7.68 -8.77 11.02
C GLY A 136 7.11 -7.43 11.50
N TRP A 137 7.67 -6.87 12.58
CA TRP A 137 7.28 -5.55 13.07
C TRP A 137 7.66 -4.42 12.12
N ILE A 138 8.84 -4.47 11.48
CA ILE A 138 9.22 -3.50 10.44
C ILE A 138 8.18 -3.50 9.33
N ASN A 139 7.81 -4.68 8.81
CA ASN A 139 6.78 -4.82 7.77
C ASN A 139 5.40 -4.27 8.20
N ALA A 140 5.08 -4.26 9.50
CA ALA A 140 3.83 -3.72 10.01
C ALA A 140 3.89 -2.20 10.24
N ILE A 141 5.05 -1.66 10.63
CA ILE A 141 5.23 -0.24 10.95
C ILE A 141 5.30 0.61 9.67
N ILE A 142 5.96 0.11 8.62
CA ILE A 142 6.12 0.87 7.37
C ILE A 142 4.78 1.37 6.80
N PRO A 143 3.73 0.54 6.62
CA PRO A 143 2.43 1.02 6.16
C PRO A 143 1.81 2.07 7.08
N VAL A 144 1.98 1.93 8.40
CA VAL A 144 1.45 2.92 9.37
C VAL A 144 2.07 4.30 9.17
N LEU A 145 3.35 4.37 8.79
CA LEU A 145 4.03 5.61 8.48
C LEU A 145 3.67 6.16 7.08
N ILE A 146 3.38 5.27 6.13
CA ILE A 146 3.06 5.65 4.75
C ILE A 146 1.62 6.17 4.63
N VAL A 147 0.64 5.58 5.31
CA VAL A 147 -0.79 5.91 5.16
C VAL A 147 -1.10 7.41 5.36
N PRO A 148 -0.59 8.11 6.40
CA PRO A 148 -0.85 9.54 6.56
C PRO A 148 -0.35 10.36 5.36
N TYR A 149 0.88 10.12 4.94
CA TYR A 149 1.51 10.79 3.81
C TYR A 149 0.74 10.55 2.49
N TYR A 150 0.36 9.29 2.21
CA TYR A 150 -0.46 8.96 1.03
C TYR A 150 -1.84 9.60 1.07
N SER A 151 -2.44 9.68 2.24
CA SER A 151 -3.76 10.31 2.39
C SER A 151 -3.72 11.81 2.15
N VAL A 152 -2.66 12.49 2.55
CA VAL A 152 -2.46 13.91 2.24
C VAL A 152 -2.34 14.14 0.74
N ILE A 153 -1.48 13.38 0.06
CA ILE A 153 -1.31 13.50 -1.40
C ILE A 153 -2.59 13.06 -2.13
N GLY A 154 -3.29 12.04 -1.64
CA GLY A 154 -4.60 11.65 -2.15
C GLY A 154 -5.61 12.81 -2.06
N GLY A 155 -5.58 13.58 -0.98
CA GLY A 155 -6.34 14.82 -0.83
C GLY A 155 -5.99 15.87 -1.89
N TRP A 156 -4.70 16.04 -2.20
CA TRP A 156 -4.27 16.96 -3.29
C TRP A 156 -4.83 16.53 -4.65
N VAL A 157 -4.79 15.24 -4.95
CA VAL A 157 -5.37 14.71 -6.20
C VAL A 157 -6.88 14.96 -6.26
N ILE A 158 -7.60 14.80 -5.14
CA ILE A 158 -9.04 15.12 -5.07
C ILE A 158 -9.27 16.61 -5.35
N LYS A 159 -8.46 17.51 -4.78
CA LYS A 159 -8.56 18.95 -5.05
C LYS A 159 -8.43 19.25 -6.53
N TYR A 160 -7.38 18.73 -7.17
CA TYR A 160 -7.16 18.94 -8.59
C TYR A 160 -8.30 18.35 -9.44
N LEU A 161 -8.79 17.16 -9.10
CA LEU A 161 -9.93 16.54 -9.78
C LEU A 161 -11.18 17.43 -9.70
N ILE A 162 -11.50 17.96 -8.52
CA ILE A 162 -12.64 18.86 -8.31
C ILE A 162 -12.50 20.12 -9.17
N GLU A 163 -11.32 20.73 -9.22
CA GLU A 163 -11.10 21.94 -10.01
C GLU A 163 -11.17 21.66 -11.52
N TYR A 164 -10.68 20.51 -11.99
CA TYR A 164 -10.87 20.08 -13.38
C TYR A 164 -12.35 19.90 -13.74
N ILE A 165 -13.14 19.26 -12.87
CA ILE A 165 -14.59 19.09 -13.07
C ILE A 165 -15.32 20.45 -13.10
N LYS A 166 -14.87 21.43 -12.32
CA LYS A 166 -15.41 22.81 -12.31
C LYS A 166 -15.00 23.62 -13.55
N GLY A 167 -14.12 23.11 -14.42
CA GLY A 167 -13.62 23.83 -15.58
C GLY A 167 -12.51 24.84 -15.28
N ASN A 168 -11.93 24.82 -14.08
CA ASN A 168 -10.88 25.72 -13.64
C ASN A 168 -9.45 25.29 -14.06
N SER A 169 -9.32 24.58 -15.18
CA SER A 169 -8.03 24.04 -15.63
C SER A 169 -6.94 25.08 -15.82
N GLN A 170 -7.30 26.32 -16.24
CA GLN A 170 -6.35 27.42 -16.40
C GLN A 170 -5.73 27.83 -15.06
N LYS A 171 -6.53 27.91 -13.99
CA LYS A 171 -6.03 28.23 -12.64
C LYS A 171 -5.05 27.21 -12.11
N LEU A 172 -5.25 25.93 -12.46
CA LEU A 172 -4.36 24.85 -12.04
C LEU A 172 -2.96 24.96 -12.66
N ALA A 173 -2.84 25.68 -13.80
CA ALA A 173 -1.57 25.91 -14.49
C ALA A 173 -0.88 27.21 -14.04
N GLU A 174 -1.50 28.01 -13.18
CA GLU A 174 -0.90 29.23 -12.64
C GLU A 174 0.26 28.93 -11.69
N ASP A 175 1.36 29.64 -11.85
CA ASP A 175 2.49 29.55 -10.94
C ASP A 175 2.05 29.92 -9.51
N GLY A 176 2.34 29.02 -8.55
CA GLY A 176 2.00 29.24 -7.14
C GLY A 176 0.66 28.68 -6.68
N TYR A 177 -0.25 28.27 -7.58
CA TYR A 177 -1.54 27.68 -7.18
C TYR A 177 -1.40 26.50 -6.20
N PHE A 178 -0.46 25.59 -6.47
CA PHE A 178 -0.20 24.47 -5.58
C PHE A 178 0.31 24.93 -4.21
N SER A 179 1.24 25.89 -4.20
CA SER A 179 1.82 26.43 -2.96
C SER A 179 0.77 27.15 -2.12
N GLU A 180 -0.13 27.90 -2.75
CA GLU A 180 -1.26 28.54 -2.08
C GLU A 180 -2.22 27.50 -1.49
N PHE A 181 -2.56 26.48 -2.26
CA PHE A 181 -3.44 25.40 -1.80
C PHE A 181 -2.87 24.66 -0.59
N ILE A 182 -1.59 24.23 -0.61
CA ILE A 182 -0.98 23.49 0.51
C ILE A 182 -0.77 24.39 1.75
N SER A 183 -0.67 25.71 1.57
CA SER A 183 -0.59 26.68 2.67
C SER A 183 -1.96 26.94 3.31
N ASN A 184 -3.05 26.62 2.62
CA ASN A 184 -4.41 26.72 3.17
C ASN A 184 -4.76 25.44 3.93
N GLY A 185 -4.49 25.43 5.25
CA GLY A 185 -4.69 24.27 6.12
C GLY A 185 -6.10 23.69 6.03
N THR A 186 -7.14 24.54 6.07
CA THR A 186 -8.55 24.08 6.03
C THR A 186 -8.88 23.37 4.73
N SER A 187 -8.48 23.93 3.58
CA SER A 187 -8.74 23.31 2.27
C SER A 187 -8.04 21.97 2.13
N THR A 188 -6.79 21.91 2.56
CA THR A 188 -5.99 20.69 2.53
C THR A 188 -6.56 19.60 3.45
N GLU A 189 -6.98 19.98 4.67
CA GLU A 189 -7.56 19.07 5.65
C GLU A 189 -8.90 18.49 5.16
N VAL A 190 -9.78 19.29 4.59
CA VAL A 190 -11.05 18.81 4.03
C VAL A 190 -10.82 17.79 2.91
N CYS A 191 -9.89 18.07 1.98
CA CYS A 191 -9.56 17.14 0.91
C CYS A 191 -8.93 15.84 1.45
N PHE A 192 -8.06 15.93 2.45
CA PHE A 192 -7.51 14.79 3.17
C PHE A 192 -8.61 13.92 3.80
N LEU A 193 -9.55 14.54 4.52
CA LEU A 193 -10.65 13.82 5.17
C LEU A 193 -11.55 13.11 4.14
N ILE A 194 -11.84 13.74 3.00
CA ILE A 194 -12.59 13.10 1.92
C ILE A 194 -11.87 11.85 1.42
N PHE A 195 -10.57 11.95 1.15
CA PHE A 195 -9.78 10.79 0.70
C PHE A 195 -9.73 9.69 1.75
N ALA A 196 -9.47 10.04 3.00
CA ALA A 196 -9.43 9.11 4.13
C ALA A 196 -10.78 8.40 4.30
N PHE A 197 -11.89 9.13 4.22
CA PHE A 197 -13.23 8.55 4.31
C PHE A 197 -13.51 7.55 3.18
N LEU A 198 -13.18 7.91 1.93
CA LEU A 198 -13.34 7.01 0.79
C LEU A 198 -12.50 5.73 0.96
N THR A 199 -11.27 5.88 1.43
CA THR A 199 -10.37 4.74 1.70
C THR A 199 -10.95 3.82 2.78
N VAL A 200 -11.40 4.39 3.90
CA VAL A 200 -12.03 3.63 4.99
C VAL A 200 -13.30 2.93 4.52
N ALA A 201 -14.13 3.58 3.72
CA ALA A 201 -15.35 2.99 3.17
C ALA A 201 -15.05 1.75 2.29
N ILE A 202 -14.02 1.83 1.43
CA ILE A 202 -13.57 0.70 0.60
C ILE A 202 -13.07 -0.45 1.46
N ILE A 203 -12.25 -0.16 2.48
CA ILE A 203 -11.72 -1.18 3.40
C ILE A 203 -12.84 -1.82 4.21
N TYR A 204 -13.81 -1.03 4.66
CA TYR A 204 -14.97 -1.53 5.42
C TYR A 204 -15.84 -2.49 4.61
N ALA A 205 -15.94 -2.28 3.29
CA ALA A 205 -16.61 -3.22 2.39
C ALA A 205 -15.87 -4.56 2.23
N GLY A 206 -14.63 -4.67 2.74
CA GLY A 206 -13.82 -5.88 2.80
C GLY A 206 -13.01 -6.13 1.53
N VAL A 207 -12.23 -7.23 1.54
CA VAL A 207 -11.28 -7.54 0.46
C VAL A 207 -11.96 -7.80 -0.87
N ARG A 208 -12.99 -8.65 -0.89
CA ARG A 208 -13.66 -9.07 -2.14
C ARG A 208 -14.60 -8.00 -2.69
N ASN A 209 -15.45 -7.43 -1.83
CA ASN A 209 -16.49 -6.49 -2.26
C ASN A 209 -16.01 -5.03 -2.30
N GLY A 210 -14.97 -4.70 -1.54
CA GLY A 210 -14.33 -3.40 -1.52
C GLY A 210 -13.11 -3.38 -2.44
N VAL A 211 -11.95 -3.81 -1.91
CA VAL A 211 -10.65 -3.67 -2.59
C VAL A 211 -10.64 -4.30 -3.98
N GLU A 212 -11.03 -5.58 -4.10
CA GLU A 212 -11.01 -6.28 -5.39
C GLU A 212 -11.97 -5.66 -6.42
N ARG A 213 -13.19 -5.32 -5.98
CA ARG A 213 -14.19 -4.74 -6.89
C ARG A 213 -13.78 -3.38 -7.42
N VAL A 214 -13.25 -2.53 -6.54
CA VAL A 214 -12.73 -1.20 -6.92
C VAL A 214 -11.54 -1.34 -7.84
N SER A 215 -10.56 -2.22 -7.51
CA SER A 215 -9.38 -2.45 -8.35
C SER A 215 -9.75 -2.98 -9.74
N LYS A 216 -10.71 -3.89 -9.84
CA LYS A 216 -11.20 -4.42 -11.13
C LYS A 216 -11.77 -3.34 -12.06
N PHE A 217 -12.33 -2.28 -11.49
CA PHE A 217 -12.86 -1.15 -12.28
C PHE A 217 -11.78 -0.09 -12.53
N MET A 218 -11.06 0.30 -11.49
CA MET A 218 -10.11 1.42 -11.57
C MET A 218 -8.86 1.09 -12.39
N MET A 219 -8.35 -0.15 -12.32
CA MET A 219 -7.11 -0.50 -13.02
C MET A 219 -7.23 -0.45 -14.54
N PRO A 220 -8.27 -1.01 -15.19
CA PRO A 220 -8.48 -0.81 -16.63
C PRO A 220 -8.64 0.65 -17.02
N VAL A 221 -9.35 1.46 -16.21
CA VAL A 221 -9.49 2.91 -16.47
C VAL A 221 -8.13 3.61 -16.39
N LEU A 222 -7.33 3.29 -15.38
CA LEU A 222 -5.99 3.85 -15.22
C LEU A 222 -5.10 3.50 -16.43
N VAL A 223 -5.09 2.23 -16.87
CA VAL A 223 -4.32 1.81 -18.05
C VAL A 223 -4.75 2.58 -19.28
N PHE A 224 -6.06 2.65 -19.53
CA PHE A 224 -6.59 3.37 -20.69
C PHE A 224 -6.17 4.85 -20.69
N LEU A 225 -6.34 5.54 -19.57
CA LEU A 225 -5.93 6.94 -19.43
C LEU A 225 -4.41 7.09 -19.57
N SER A 226 -3.63 6.18 -19.00
CA SER A 226 -2.16 6.21 -19.11
C SER A 226 -1.72 6.07 -20.57
N VAL A 227 -2.30 5.15 -21.32
CA VAL A 227 -2.00 4.99 -22.75
C VAL A 227 -2.38 6.26 -23.53
N LEU A 228 -3.58 6.80 -23.29
CA LEU A 228 -4.06 8.00 -23.97
C LEU A 228 -3.13 9.20 -23.72
N ILE A 229 -2.76 9.44 -22.46
CA ILE A 229 -1.88 10.56 -22.09
C ILE A 229 -0.46 10.32 -22.62
N THR A 230 0.05 9.08 -22.56
CA THR A 230 1.36 8.73 -23.12
C THR A 230 1.42 9.05 -24.64
N VAL A 231 0.43 8.59 -25.38
CA VAL A 231 0.35 8.87 -26.84
C VAL A 231 0.28 10.38 -27.09
N TYR A 232 -0.53 11.09 -26.31
CA TYR A 232 -0.62 12.54 -26.41
C TYR A 232 0.72 13.22 -26.13
N SER A 233 1.43 12.85 -25.06
CA SER A 233 2.70 13.46 -24.67
C SER A 233 3.79 13.21 -25.72
N VAL A 234 3.96 11.97 -26.16
CA VAL A 234 4.99 11.58 -27.12
C VAL A 234 4.80 12.20 -28.52
N THR A 235 3.56 12.55 -28.88
CA THR A 235 3.23 13.18 -30.18
C THR A 235 3.40 14.71 -30.17
N ARG A 236 3.77 15.31 -29.05
CA ARG A 236 4.00 16.77 -29.00
C ARG A 236 5.26 17.21 -29.73
N PRO A 237 5.27 18.41 -30.33
CA PRO A 237 6.50 18.98 -30.90
C PRO A 237 7.60 19.07 -29.82
N GLY A 238 8.78 18.57 -30.12
CA GLY A 238 9.91 18.54 -29.19
C GLY A 238 9.98 17.33 -28.26
N ALA A 239 8.92 16.52 -28.14
CA ALA A 239 8.88 15.35 -27.25
C ALA A 239 9.99 14.31 -27.53
N LEU A 240 10.46 14.21 -28.78
CA LEU A 240 11.44 13.20 -29.17
C LEU A 240 12.76 13.27 -28.38
N ALA A 241 13.16 14.47 -27.97
CA ALA A 241 14.36 14.65 -27.13
C ALA A 241 14.20 13.99 -25.75
N GLY A 242 13.06 14.22 -25.09
CA GLY A 242 12.73 13.59 -23.80
C GLY A 242 12.53 12.08 -23.92
N VAL A 243 11.83 11.61 -24.97
CA VAL A 243 11.68 10.18 -25.27
C VAL A 243 13.05 9.51 -25.42
N LYS A 244 13.95 10.12 -26.22
CA LYS A 244 15.32 9.62 -26.42
C LYS A 244 16.10 9.59 -25.10
N TYR A 245 16.02 10.66 -24.33
CA TYR A 245 16.67 10.74 -23.01
C TYR A 245 16.20 9.62 -22.07
N PHE A 246 14.89 9.35 -22.06
CA PHE A 246 14.29 8.36 -21.16
C PHE A 246 14.49 6.91 -21.60
N LEU A 247 14.46 6.62 -22.90
CA LEU A 247 14.53 5.24 -23.40
C LEU A 247 15.94 4.78 -23.78
N VAL A 248 16.83 5.71 -24.19
CA VAL A 248 18.16 5.34 -24.64
C VAL A 248 19.16 5.44 -23.48
N PRO A 249 19.75 4.31 -23.05
CA PRO A 249 20.76 4.32 -22.00
C PRO A 249 22.00 5.10 -22.45
N ASN A 250 22.43 6.11 -21.70
CA ASN A 250 23.71 6.78 -21.87
C ASN A 250 24.58 6.49 -20.65
N ILE A 251 25.73 5.82 -20.88
CA ILE A 251 26.66 5.44 -19.82
C ILE A 251 27.33 6.66 -19.18
N GLU A 252 27.45 7.77 -19.89
CA GLU A 252 28.01 9.02 -19.34
C GLU A 252 27.17 9.56 -18.18
N ASN A 253 25.88 9.29 -18.19
CA ASN A 253 24.94 9.68 -17.13
C ASN A 253 24.89 8.69 -15.95
N PHE A 254 25.72 7.64 -15.98
CA PHE A 254 25.77 6.65 -14.91
C PHE A 254 26.46 7.22 -13.66
N SER A 255 25.84 6.92 -12.51
CA SER A 255 26.44 7.12 -11.19
C SER A 255 26.06 5.98 -10.25
N TRP A 256 26.83 5.76 -9.20
CA TRP A 256 26.44 4.81 -8.16
C TRP A 256 25.10 5.20 -7.50
N MET A 257 24.80 6.50 -7.47
CA MET A 257 23.51 7.00 -6.97
C MET A 257 22.35 6.58 -7.89
N THR A 258 22.58 6.39 -9.20
CA THR A 258 21.59 5.84 -10.13
C THR A 258 21.17 4.43 -9.71
N VAL A 259 22.12 3.58 -9.31
CA VAL A 259 21.83 2.21 -8.83
C VAL A 259 21.04 2.25 -7.52
N VAL A 260 21.49 3.07 -6.57
CA VAL A 260 20.81 3.22 -5.26
C VAL A 260 19.41 3.77 -5.43
N ALA A 261 19.23 4.77 -6.30
CA ALA A 261 17.92 5.37 -6.58
C ALA A 261 16.98 4.37 -7.29
N ALA A 262 17.48 3.62 -8.28
CA ALA A 262 16.72 2.58 -8.98
C ALA A 262 16.30 1.44 -8.04
N MET A 263 17.21 0.99 -7.17
CA MET A 263 16.91 -0.02 -6.15
C MET A 263 15.86 0.48 -5.16
N GLY A 264 16.01 1.68 -4.62
CA GLY A 264 15.03 2.29 -3.71
C GLY A 264 13.67 2.51 -4.39
N GLN A 265 13.64 2.84 -5.68
CA GLN A 265 12.42 2.95 -6.46
C GLN A 265 11.75 1.59 -6.67
N MET A 266 12.52 0.54 -6.97
CA MET A 266 12.01 -0.81 -7.13
C MET A 266 11.35 -1.32 -5.83
N PHE A 267 12.00 -1.17 -4.68
CA PHE A 267 11.42 -1.54 -3.38
C PHE A 267 10.10 -0.82 -3.11
N TYR A 268 10.08 0.48 -3.40
CA TYR A 268 8.92 1.32 -3.16
C TYR A 268 7.77 1.00 -4.12
N SER A 269 8.04 0.87 -5.42
CA SER A 269 7.05 0.61 -6.47
C SER A 269 6.40 -0.76 -6.28
N LEU A 270 7.21 -1.80 -6.12
CA LEU A 270 6.75 -3.18 -5.93
C LEU A 270 6.23 -3.45 -4.52
N SER A 271 6.17 -2.45 -3.64
CA SER A 271 5.70 -2.57 -2.24
C SER A 271 6.43 -3.64 -1.44
N ILE A 272 7.72 -3.87 -1.72
CA ILE A 272 8.56 -4.87 -1.05
C ILE A 272 8.87 -4.43 0.38
N ALA A 273 8.86 -5.33 1.33
CA ALA A 273 9.06 -5.12 2.77
C ALA A 273 8.03 -4.18 3.43
N MET A 274 6.88 -3.94 2.79
CA MET A 274 5.79 -3.11 3.31
C MET A 274 4.63 -3.92 3.89
N GLY A 275 4.73 -5.25 3.93
CA GLY A 275 3.66 -6.12 4.43
C GLY A 275 2.39 -6.16 3.56
N ILE A 276 2.35 -5.45 2.42
CA ILE A 276 1.20 -5.37 1.52
C ILE A 276 1.05 -6.69 0.77
N LEU A 277 2.09 -7.11 0.07
CA LEU A 277 2.11 -8.38 -0.67
C LEU A 277 1.99 -9.59 0.26
N VAL A 278 2.62 -9.49 1.45
CA VAL A 278 2.45 -10.42 2.56
C VAL A 278 0.96 -10.54 2.90
N THR A 279 0.27 -9.44 3.12
CA THR A 279 -1.18 -9.45 3.43
C THR A 279 -2.01 -10.01 2.28
N PHE A 280 -1.76 -9.61 1.03
CA PHE A 280 -2.51 -10.07 -0.13
C PHE A 280 -2.30 -11.55 -0.43
N GLY A 281 -1.09 -12.09 -0.19
CA GLY A 281 -0.80 -13.51 -0.26
C GLY A 281 -1.70 -14.34 0.66
N SER A 282 -2.04 -13.81 1.85
CA SER A 282 -2.92 -14.49 2.81
C SER A 282 -4.36 -14.67 2.31
N TYR A 283 -4.81 -13.84 1.40
CA TYR A 283 -6.14 -13.91 0.75
C TYR A 283 -6.12 -14.64 -0.59
N MET A 284 -4.94 -15.09 -1.06
CA MET A 284 -4.81 -15.84 -2.29
C MET A 284 -5.36 -17.27 -2.14
N LYS A 285 -6.11 -17.74 -3.14
CA LYS A 285 -6.58 -19.12 -3.17
C LYS A 285 -5.43 -20.10 -3.41
N LYS A 286 -5.58 -21.34 -2.92
CA LYS A 286 -4.55 -22.40 -3.03
C LYS A 286 -4.30 -22.88 -4.46
N ASP A 287 -5.30 -22.83 -5.31
CA ASP A 287 -5.28 -23.23 -6.72
C ASP A 287 -4.65 -22.19 -7.65
N VAL A 288 -4.42 -20.98 -7.17
CA VAL A 288 -3.80 -19.90 -7.96
C VAL A 288 -2.27 -19.99 -7.88
N SER A 289 -1.58 -20.00 -9.04
CA SER A 289 -0.12 -19.98 -9.10
C SER A 289 0.46 -18.67 -8.54
N ILE A 290 1.40 -18.76 -7.60
CA ILE A 290 2.12 -17.61 -7.07
C ILE A 290 2.97 -16.99 -8.17
N GLU A 291 3.86 -17.78 -8.78
CA GLU A 291 4.80 -17.29 -9.80
C GLU A 291 4.09 -16.59 -10.96
N GLY A 292 3.05 -17.23 -11.52
CA GLY A 292 2.31 -16.66 -12.64
C GLY A 292 1.49 -15.42 -12.25
N SER A 293 1.14 -15.26 -10.97
CA SER A 293 0.41 -14.08 -10.50
C SER A 293 1.35 -12.93 -10.19
N THR A 294 2.46 -13.21 -9.50
CA THR A 294 3.47 -12.20 -9.14
C THR A 294 4.19 -11.65 -10.38
N LYS A 295 4.49 -12.52 -11.37
CA LYS A 295 5.01 -12.08 -12.66
C LYS A 295 4.07 -11.07 -13.36
N ASN A 296 2.76 -11.34 -13.34
CA ASN A 296 1.80 -10.42 -13.93
C ASN A 296 1.74 -9.09 -13.18
N VAL A 297 1.85 -9.10 -11.84
CA VAL A 297 1.90 -7.87 -11.04
C VAL A 297 3.13 -7.04 -11.38
N GLU A 298 4.30 -7.66 -11.43
CA GLU A 298 5.55 -7.00 -11.75
C GLU A 298 5.57 -6.39 -13.15
N VAL A 299 5.15 -7.18 -14.16
CA VAL A 299 5.06 -6.69 -15.55
C VAL A 299 4.09 -5.51 -15.64
N PHE A 300 2.99 -5.59 -14.93
CA PHE A 300 1.98 -4.52 -14.91
C PHE A 300 2.52 -3.25 -14.24
N ASP A 301 3.17 -3.38 -13.09
CA ASP A 301 3.80 -2.28 -12.37
C ASP A 301 4.89 -1.58 -13.20
N THR A 302 5.79 -2.36 -13.79
CA THR A 302 6.87 -1.86 -14.64
C THR A 302 6.33 -1.17 -15.90
N ALA A 303 5.31 -1.74 -16.53
CA ALA A 303 4.68 -1.13 -17.72
C ALA A 303 4.07 0.24 -17.40
N ILE A 304 3.37 0.36 -16.28
CA ILE A 304 2.80 1.65 -15.84
C ILE A 304 3.91 2.65 -15.49
N ALA A 305 5.00 2.21 -14.85
CA ALA A 305 6.14 3.08 -14.55
C ALA A 305 6.80 3.63 -15.84
N ILE A 306 6.97 2.78 -16.86
CA ILE A 306 7.50 3.21 -18.16
C ILE A 306 6.54 4.18 -18.85
N MET A 307 5.23 3.88 -18.87
CA MET A 307 4.23 4.80 -19.42
C MET A 307 4.24 6.14 -18.70
N ALA A 308 4.34 6.15 -17.37
CA ALA A 308 4.45 7.38 -16.59
C ALA A 308 5.70 8.19 -16.94
N GLY A 309 6.85 7.53 -17.15
CA GLY A 309 8.05 8.17 -17.67
C GLY A 309 7.82 8.84 -19.04
N LEU A 310 7.15 8.13 -19.94
CA LEU A 310 6.78 8.66 -21.27
C LEU A 310 5.67 9.72 -21.25
N MET A 311 4.89 9.80 -20.18
CA MET A 311 3.89 10.87 -20.00
C MET A 311 4.52 12.19 -19.55
N ILE A 312 5.57 12.13 -18.73
CA ILE A 312 6.03 13.26 -17.94
C ILE A 312 7.37 13.81 -18.44
N ILE A 313 8.27 12.97 -18.94
CA ILE A 313 9.63 13.37 -19.32
C ILE A 313 9.68 14.05 -20.72
N PRO A 314 8.90 13.60 -21.72
CA PRO A 314 8.86 14.32 -22.99
C PRO A 314 8.28 15.70 -22.88
#